data_33b767b34988075f83032657603bf9ae
#
_entry.id   33b767b34988075f83032657603bf9ae
#
_cell.length_a   1.000
_cell.length_b   1.000
_cell.length_c   1.000
_cell.angle_alpha   90.00
_cell.angle_beta   90.00
_cell.angle_gamma   90.00
#
_symmetry.space_group_name_H-M   'P 1'
#
loop_
_entity.id
_entity.type
_entity.pdbx_description
1 polymer ?
#
loop_
_entity_poly.entity_id
_entity_poly.type
_entity_poly.pdbx_seq_one_letter_code
_entity_poly.pdbx_strand_id
1 'polypeptide(L)'
;MRMPEACGYVKWQVGTMTQTTLDIELITTAVELACRAPSLHNSQPWRWVASTTSVDLFVDPQRTLTSTDKSGREAIISCGASLDHFRVAMAAVGWDVKVEQFPNPNNLDHLASIDFASVDHVTQARRDRVDAIVRRRTNRLPFRAPKHWSSFEVVLRSSLENELVTLDVLSDNVRSRLAEASRLTEALRRYDDHYHRELDWWTAPLKGSEGIPQSALVSESDGRRVDVNRRFPTDPSDERSSAGTYDQAKILVLSTLRDTRVDALNCGQALSAILLECTVAGLASCPVTHITELEASRDIVRDFTSGPAAVPQVLIRVGIEPEDEFVSEPTPRRPLSDVLEIRR
;
A
#
# COMPACT_ATOMS: atom_id res chain seq x y z
N MET A 1 -10.97 28.88 -17.81
CA MET A 1 -10.84 28.88 -16.34
C MET A 1 -9.44 28.37 -16.03
N ARG A 2 -8.55 29.21 -15.48
CA ARG A 2 -7.12 28.89 -15.27
C ARG A 2 -7.00 27.97 -14.07
N MET A 3 -6.28 26.85 -14.23
CA MET A 3 -5.86 25.99 -13.13
C MET A 3 -4.89 26.74 -12.21
N PRO A 4 -4.93 26.56 -10.88
CA PRO A 4 -3.94 27.13 -10.00
C PRO A 4 -2.60 26.38 -10.15
N GLU A 5 -1.55 27.13 -10.49
CA GLU A 5 -0.17 26.74 -10.31
C GLU A 5 0.14 26.74 -8.81
N ALA A 6 0.35 25.55 -8.21
CA ALA A 6 1.20 25.41 -7.03
C ALA A 6 1.19 23.93 -6.54
N CYS A 7 2.00 23.12 -7.12
CA CYS A 7 2.75 22.08 -6.38
C CYS A 7 3.94 21.75 -7.26
N GLY A 8 5.15 21.93 -6.73
CA GLY A 8 6.39 21.77 -7.47
C GLY A 8 6.53 20.38 -8.09
N TYR A 9 6.00 20.20 -9.28
CA TYR A 9 6.29 19.06 -10.12
C TYR A 9 7.76 19.16 -10.51
N VAL A 10 8.60 18.33 -9.90
CA VAL A 10 9.86 17.97 -10.53
C VAL A 10 9.47 17.29 -11.83
N LYS A 11 9.50 18.04 -12.93
CA LYS A 11 9.40 17.48 -14.27
C LYS A 11 10.57 16.50 -14.39
N TRP A 12 10.28 15.23 -14.35
CA TRP A 12 11.22 14.20 -14.78
C TRP A 12 11.53 14.49 -16.24
N GLN A 13 12.58 15.25 -16.49
CA GLN A 13 13.20 15.28 -17.81
C GLN A 13 13.94 13.94 -17.95
N VAL A 14 13.20 12.91 -18.32
CA VAL A 14 13.77 11.66 -18.82
C VAL A 14 14.39 12.01 -20.16
N GLY A 15 15.60 12.60 -20.09
CA GLY A 15 16.47 12.66 -21.24
C GLY A 15 16.73 11.24 -21.71
N THR A 16 16.81 11.05 -23.01
CA THR A 16 17.14 9.79 -23.71
C THR A 16 18.59 9.31 -23.46
N MET A 17 19.14 9.57 -22.27
CA MET A 17 20.46 9.09 -21.85
C MET A 17 20.26 7.92 -20.88
N THR A 18 20.58 6.73 -21.33
CA THR A 18 20.96 5.62 -20.46
C THR A 18 22.13 6.07 -19.60
N GLN A 19 21.87 6.33 -18.33
CA GLN A 19 22.92 6.69 -17.38
C GLN A 19 23.76 5.44 -17.14
N THR A 20 25.00 5.46 -17.58
CA THR A 20 25.93 4.31 -17.57
C THR A 20 26.54 4.05 -16.18
N THR A 21 26.36 4.97 -15.25
CA THR A 21 26.88 4.85 -13.88
C THR A 21 25.74 5.06 -12.87
N LEU A 22 25.67 4.15 -11.92
CA LEU A 22 24.77 4.29 -10.77
C LEU A 22 25.27 5.45 -9.91
N ASP A 23 24.40 6.44 -9.69
CA ASP A 23 24.69 7.62 -8.89
C ASP A 23 23.87 7.61 -7.59
N ILE A 24 24.47 8.11 -6.52
CA ILE A 24 23.80 8.22 -5.21
C ILE A 24 22.58 9.15 -5.28
N GLU A 25 22.57 10.16 -6.15
CA GLU A 25 21.42 11.04 -6.36
C GLU A 25 20.24 10.28 -6.96
N LEU A 26 20.52 9.37 -7.88
CA LEU A 26 19.51 8.51 -8.47
C LEU A 26 18.89 7.56 -7.44
N ILE A 27 19.73 6.93 -6.62
CA ILE A 27 19.28 6.06 -5.51
C ILE A 27 18.44 6.88 -4.53
N THR A 28 18.89 8.07 -4.17
CA THR A 28 18.18 8.99 -3.26
C THR A 28 16.79 9.31 -3.78
N THR A 29 16.67 9.64 -5.05
CA THR A 29 15.39 9.93 -5.70
C THR A 29 14.49 8.68 -5.77
N ALA A 30 15.05 7.51 -6.04
CA ALA A 30 14.29 6.27 -6.03
C ALA A 30 13.77 5.92 -4.64
N VAL A 31 14.54 6.15 -3.57
CA VAL A 31 14.10 5.98 -2.18
C VAL A 31 13.01 6.99 -1.82
N GLU A 32 13.09 8.23 -2.29
CA GLU A 32 12.02 9.23 -2.09
C GLU A 32 10.69 8.74 -2.69
N LEU A 33 10.74 8.16 -3.90
CA LEU A 33 9.56 7.53 -4.52
C LEU A 33 9.12 6.27 -3.76
N ALA A 34 10.05 5.46 -3.28
CA ALA A 34 9.75 4.29 -2.45
C ALA A 34 9.01 4.68 -1.17
N CYS A 35 9.36 5.80 -0.56
CA CYS A 35 8.68 6.32 0.62
C CYS A 35 7.22 6.74 0.37
N ARG A 36 6.76 6.84 -0.89
CA ARG A 36 5.34 7.08 -1.20
C ARG A 36 4.47 5.82 -1.11
N ALA A 37 5.05 4.67 -0.85
CA ALA A 37 4.33 3.41 -0.66
C ALA A 37 3.23 3.53 0.42
N PRO A 38 2.16 2.73 0.33
CA PRO A 38 1.20 2.61 1.42
C PRO A 38 1.85 1.91 2.61
N SER A 39 1.44 2.29 3.81
CA SER A 39 1.80 1.59 5.04
C SER A 39 0.64 1.57 6.02
N LEU A 40 0.66 0.62 6.94
CA LEU A 40 -0.34 0.55 8.01
C LEU A 40 -0.40 1.90 8.75
N HIS A 41 -1.56 2.54 8.78
CA HIS A 41 -1.81 3.85 9.39
C HIS A 41 -0.80 4.96 9.00
N ASN A 42 -0.13 4.84 7.84
CA ASN A 42 0.95 5.72 7.40
C ASN A 42 2.15 5.73 8.38
N SER A 43 2.41 4.60 9.03
CA SER A 43 3.52 4.43 9.99
C SER A 43 4.89 4.52 9.32
N GLN A 44 4.99 4.17 8.03
CA GLN A 44 6.23 4.23 7.25
C GLN A 44 7.38 3.50 7.94
N PRO A 45 7.25 2.17 8.18
CA PRO A 45 8.13 1.42 9.06
C PRO A 45 9.40 0.94 8.35
N TRP A 46 9.89 1.68 7.40
CA TRP A 46 11.10 1.37 6.63
C TRP A 46 12.26 2.28 6.98
N ARG A 47 13.45 1.70 6.92
CA ARG A 47 14.73 2.39 6.96
C ARG A 47 15.61 1.87 5.82
N TRP A 48 16.11 2.79 5.04
CA TRP A 48 16.97 2.52 3.89
C TRP A 48 18.42 2.85 4.23
N VAL A 49 19.34 2.04 3.75
CA VAL A 49 20.77 2.28 3.85
C VAL A 49 21.37 2.15 2.47
N ALA A 50 21.92 3.22 1.93
CA ALA A 50 22.52 3.23 0.60
C ALA A 50 24.04 3.37 0.66
N SER A 51 24.72 2.64 -0.19
CA SER A 51 26.14 2.81 -0.51
C SER A 51 26.29 3.12 -2.01
N THR A 52 27.50 3.25 -2.49
CA THR A 52 27.77 3.44 -3.92
C THR A 52 27.47 2.20 -4.78
N THR A 53 27.34 1.02 -4.18
CA THR A 53 27.21 -0.26 -4.89
C THR A 53 25.96 -1.06 -4.53
N SER A 54 25.35 -0.79 -3.39
CA SER A 54 24.20 -1.55 -2.89
C SER A 54 23.25 -0.67 -2.09
N VAL A 55 22.01 -1.13 -1.97
CA VAL A 55 21.00 -0.52 -1.11
C VAL A 55 20.37 -1.61 -0.25
N ASP A 56 20.26 -1.34 1.04
CA ASP A 56 19.65 -2.23 2.01
C ASP A 56 18.34 -1.66 2.53
N LEU A 57 17.34 -2.53 2.70
CA LEU A 57 16.06 -2.20 3.32
C LEU A 57 15.94 -2.90 4.67
N PHE A 58 15.62 -2.14 5.69
CA PHE A 58 15.33 -2.62 7.04
C PHE A 58 13.90 -2.26 7.44
N VAL A 59 13.26 -3.10 8.25
CA VAL A 59 12.11 -2.65 9.06
C VAL A 59 12.63 -1.83 10.25
N ASP A 60 11.92 -0.75 10.58
CA ASP A 60 12.15 0.06 11.77
C ASP A 60 11.23 -0.40 12.90
N PRO A 61 11.74 -1.14 13.92
CA PRO A 61 10.93 -1.67 15.00
C PRO A 61 10.23 -0.59 15.84
N GLN A 62 10.77 0.62 15.86
CA GLN A 62 10.19 1.75 16.63
C GLN A 62 8.90 2.27 15.98
N ARG A 63 8.63 1.82 14.73
CA ARG A 63 7.48 2.25 13.95
C ARG A 63 6.47 1.13 13.69
N THR A 64 6.63 0.02 14.38
CA THR A 64 5.66 -1.07 14.35
C THR A 64 4.50 -0.77 15.32
N LEU A 65 3.29 -1.05 14.90
CA LEU A 65 2.08 -0.83 15.67
C LEU A 65 1.78 -2.06 16.53
N THR A 66 2.30 -2.10 17.74
CA THR A 66 2.32 -3.31 18.58
C THR A 66 0.93 -3.77 19.03
N SER A 67 -0.07 -2.90 19.06
CA SER A 67 -1.44 -3.27 19.41
C SER A 67 -2.24 -3.76 18.19
N THR A 68 -2.06 -3.11 17.05
CA THR A 68 -2.72 -3.46 15.78
C THR A 68 -2.01 -4.64 15.12
N ASP A 69 -0.70 -4.57 14.99
CA ASP A 69 0.17 -5.53 14.27
C ASP A 69 1.12 -6.26 15.24
N LYS A 70 0.58 -7.13 16.08
CA LYS A 70 1.34 -7.84 17.13
C LYS A 70 2.50 -8.67 16.59
N SER A 71 2.40 -9.18 15.37
CA SER A 71 3.42 -10.01 14.73
C SER A 71 4.45 -9.20 13.94
N GLY A 72 4.20 -7.91 13.69
CA GLY A 72 4.98 -7.07 12.77
C GLY A 72 4.76 -7.44 11.29
N ARG A 73 3.76 -8.27 10.99
CA ARG A 73 3.44 -8.72 9.63
C ARG A 73 3.09 -7.58 8.70
N GLU A 74 2.24 -6.67 9.15
CA GLU A 74 1.78 -5.54 8.32
C GLU A 74 2.87 -4.48 8.13
N ALA A 75 3.77 -4.35 9.10
CA ALA A 75 4.97 -3.55 8.93
C ALA A 75 5.87 -4.11 7.82
N ILE A 76 6.04 -5.45 7.75
CA ILE A 76 6.81 -6.09 6.69
C ILE A 76 6.09 -5.97 5.33
N ILE A 77 4.76 -6.14 5.28
CA ILE A 77 3.95 -5.89 4.07
C ILE A 77 4.17 -4.44 3.59
N SER A 78 4.17 -3.47 4.52
CA SER A 78 4.43 -2.07 4.20
C SER A 78 5.83 -1.85 3.62
N CYS A 79 6.86 -2.50 4.18
CA CYS A 79 8.22 -2.48 3.65
C CYS A 79 8.30 -3.15 2.26
N GLY A 80 7.57 -4.25 2.03
CA GLY A 80 7.47 -4.91 0.73
C GLY A 80 6.89 -3.99 -0.34
N ALA A 81 5.86 -3.21 0.01
CA ALA A 81 5.30 -2.21 -0.90
C ALA A 81 6.30 -1.08 -1.21
N SER A 82 7.12 -0.66 -0.23
CA SER A 82 8.19 0.31 -0.43
C SER A 82 9.31 -0.25 -1.31
N LEU A 83 9.66 -1.53 -1.15
CA LEU A 83 10.64 -2.22 -1.98
C LEU A 83 10.21 -2.28 -3.46
N ASP A 84 8.95 -2.58 -3.72
CA ASP A 84 8.41 -2.60 -5.09
C ASP A 84 8.39 -1.20 -5.71
N HIS A 85 7.98 -0.15 -4.96
CA HIS A 85 8.09 1.23 -5.44
C HIS A 85 9.53 1.60 -5.81
N PHE A 86 10.53 1.16 -5.02
CA PHE A 86 11.94 1.35 -5.35
C PHE A 86 12.32 0.65 -6.66
N ARG A 87 11.91 -0.62 -6.83
CA ARG A 87 12.13 -1.38 -8.08
C ARG A 87 11.53 -0.67 -9.29
N VAL A 88 10.28 -0.21 -9.16
CA VAL A 88 9.57 0.52 -10.22
C VAL A 88 10.29 1.82 -10.56
N ALA A 89 10.76 2.58 -9.56
CA ALA A 89 11.50 3.82 -9.76
C ALA A 89 12.82 3.58 -10.51
N MET A 90 13.60 2.57 -10.10
CA MET A 90 14.87 2.22 -10.74
C MET A 90 14.66 1.71 -12.17
N ALA A 91 13.63 0.88 -12.41
CA ALA A 91 13.31 0.37 -13.73
C ALA A 91 12.94 1.47 -14.74
N ALA A 92 12.34 2.57 -14.29
CA ALA A 92 11.99 3.69 -15.15
C ALA A 92 13.18 4.57 -15.57
N VAL A 93 14.33 4.41 -14.92
CA VAL A 93 15.57 5.13 -15.23
C VAL A 93 16.64 4.20 -15.82
N GLY A 94 16.25 2.96 -16.18
CA GLY A 94 17.12 2.03 -16.91
C GLY A 94 17.93 1.11 -16.02
N TRP A 95 17.48 0.86 -14.79
CA TRP A 95 18.11 -0.08 -13.88
C TRP A 95 17.12 -1.13 -13.40
N ASP A 96 17.40 -2.40 -13.68
CA ASP A 96 16.76 -3.52 -13.01
C ASP A 96 17.48 -3.80 -11.68
N VAL A 97 16.75 -4.29 -10.69
CA VAL A 97 17.28 -4.60 -9.38
C VAL A 97 17.17 -6.09 -9.10
N LYS A 98 18.25 -6.65 -8.56
CA LYS A 98 18.28 -8.01 -8.01
C LYS A 98 18.18 -7.91 -6.50
N VAL A 99 17.15 -8.55 -5.94
CA VAL A 99 16.85 -8.49 -4.52
C VAL A 99 17.21 -9.81 -3.85
N GLU A 100 18.10 -9.77 -2.86
CA GLU A 100 18.31 -10.85 -1.91
C GLU A 100 17.46 -10.56 -0.67
N GLN A 101 16.46 -11.44 -0.40
CA GLN A 101 15.56 -11.28 0.74
C GLN A 101 16.18 -11.93 2.00
N PHE A 102 16.10 -11.22 3.13
CA PHE A 102 16.61 -11.65 4.44
C PHE A 102 18.08 -12.13 4.40
N PRO A 103 19.00 -11.30 3.88
CA PRO A 103 20.39 -11.71 3.62
C PRO A 103 21.17 -12.03 4.90
N ASN A 104 20.73 -11.52 6.05
CA ASN A 104 21.38 -11.75 7.34
C ASN A 104 20.49 -12.55 8.29
N PRO A 105 20.72 -13.86 8.47
CA PRO A 105 19.90 -14.69 9.36
C PRO A 105 20.00 -14.30 10.84
N ASN A 106 21.01 -13.53 11.23
CA ASN A 106 21.18 -13.04 12.60
C ASN A 106 20.52 -11.67 12.83
N ASN A 107 20.02 -11.03 11.77
CA ASN A 107 19.31 -9.76 11.85
C ASN A 107 18.07 -9.81 10.96
N LEU A 108 16.95 -10.27 11.50
CA LEU A 108 15.70 -10.42 10.77
C LEU A 108 15.06 -9.07 10.40
N ASP A 109 15.51 -7.96 10.95
CA ASP A 109 15.06 -6.62 10.55
C ASP A 109 15.70 -6.17 9.24
N HIS A 110 16.78 -6.82 8.78
CA HIS A 110 17.33 -6.66 7.45
C HIS A 110 16.50 -7.45 6.44
N LEU A 111 15.59 -6.75 5.73
CA LEU A 111 14.57 -7.36 4.88
C LEU A 111 15.09 -7.67 3.47
N ALA A 112 15.95 -6.82 2.94
CA ALA A 112 16.47 -6.99 1.59
C ALA A 112 17.81 -6.28 1.39
N SER A 113 18.71 -6.92 0.62
CA SER A 113 19.85 -6.29 -0.04
C SER A 113 19.60 -6.23 -1.53
N ILE A 114 19.98 -5.12 -2.16
CA ILE A 114 19.62 -4.79 -3.53
C ILE A 114 20.90 -4.48 -4.33
N ASP A 115 21.12 -5.28 -5.37
CA ASP A 115 22.12 -5.06 -6.40
C ASP A 115 21.47 -4.53 -7.68
N PHE A 116 22.26 -3.94 -8.57
CA PHE A 116 21.78 -3.25 -9.76
C PHE A 116 22.33 -3.85 -11.04
N ALA A 117 21.48 -3.90 -12.06
CA ALA A 117 21.84 -4.26 -13.43
C ALA A 117 21.25 -3.23 -14.40
N SER A 118 22.10 -2.71 -15.31
CA SER A 118 21.62 -1.76 -16.32
C SER A 118 20.76 -2.46 -17.38
N VAL A 119 19.76 -1.76 -17.92
CA VAL A 119 18.94 -2.22 -19.04
C VAL A 119 19.00 -1.22 -20.19
N ASP A 120 19.04 -1.75 -21.41
CA ASP A 120 19.23 -0.94 -22.62
C ASP A 120 18.00 -0.14 -23.02
N HIS A 121 16.79 -0.55 -22.56
CA HIS A 121 15.55 0.06 -23.00
C HIS A 121 14.53 0.20 -21.88
N VAL A 122 14.02 1.43 -21.72
CA VAL A 122 12.92 1.75 -20.79
C VAL A 122 11.62 1.87 -21.55
N THR A 123 10.68 0.97 -21.26
CA THR A 123 9.35 0.96 -21.89
C THR A 123 8.45 2.08 -21.36
N GLN A 124 7.41 2.45 -22.12
CA GLN A 124 6.40 3.41 -21.65
C GLN A 124 5.67 2.89 -20.40
N ALA A 125 5.37 1.59 -20.33
CA ALA A 125 4.73 0.98 -19.17
C ALA A 125 5.53 1.16 -17.87
N ARG A 126 6.88 1.12 -17.93
CA ARG A 126 7.74 1.42 -16.77
C ARG A 126 7.57 2.88 -16.30
N ARG A 127 7.46 3.83 -17.24
CA ARG A 127 7.24 5.26 -16.93
C ARG A 127 5.85 5.49 -16.35
N ASP A 128 4.80 4.88 -16.92
CA ASP A 128 3.43 5.01 -16.44
C ASP A 128 3.26 4.51 -15.01
N ARG A 129 3.99 3.46 -14.62
CA ARG A 129 4.02 2.94 -13.25
C ARG A 129 4.67 3.91 -12.26
N VAL A 130 5.75 4.60 -12.63
CA VAL A 130 6.36 5.65 -11.79
C VAL A 130 5.40 6.82 -11.59
N ASP A 131 4.74 7.26 -12.66
CA ASP A 131 3.73 8.32 -12.56
C ASP A 131 2.56 7.88 -11.65
N ALA A 132 2.23 6.58 -11.66
CA ALA A 132 1.22 6.03 -10.76
C ALA A 132 1.66 6.08 -9.28
N ILE A 133 2.95 5.93 -8.95
CA ILE A 133 3.46 6.09 -7.57
C ILE A 133 3.06 7.46 -7.01
N VAL A 134 3.23 8.51 -7.80
CA VAL A 134 2.93 9.89 -7.38
C VAL A 134 1.43 10.15 -7.26
N ARG A 135 0.63 9.56 -8.17
CA ARG A 135 -0.83 9.75 -8.22
C ARG A 135 -1.60 8.88 -7.23
N ARG A 136 -1.10 7.69 -6.91
CA ARG A 136 -1.78 6.72 -6.07
C ARG A 136 -2.18 7.29 -4.70
N ARG A 137 -3.42 7.08 -4.32
CA ARG A 137 -3.99 7.43 -3.01
C ARG A 137 -4.75 6.22 -2.44
N THR A 138 -4.88 6.17 -1.12
CA THR A 138 -5.84 5.27 -0.46
C THR A 138 -7.15 6.02 -0.35
N ASN A 139 -8.15 5.58 -1.08
CA ASN A 139 -9.49 6.16 -1.04
C ASN A 139 -10.43 5.26 -0.23
N ARG A 140 -11.05 5.82 0.80
CA ARG A 140 -11.92 5.08 1.74
C ARG A 140 -13.40 5.24 1.46
N LEU A 141 -13.77 6.06 0.48
CA LEU A 141 -15.16 6.34 0.12
C LEU A 141 -15.85 5.10 -0.48
N PRO A 142 -17.19 5.11 -0.54
CA PRO A 142 -17.93 4.12 -1.31
C PRO A 142 -17.58 4.24 -2.79
N PHE A 143 -17.22 3.14 -3.46
CA PHE A 143 -16.89 3.13 -4.88
C PHE A 143 -18.08 2.70 -5.73
N ARG A 144 -18.16 3.23 -6.95
CA ARG A 144 -18.98 2.66 -8.02
C ARG A 144 -18.29 1.42 -8.60
N ALA A 145 -19.08 0.52 -9.18
CA ALA A 145 -18.55 -0.68 -9.82
C ALA A 145 -17.58 -0.33 -10.96
N PRO A 146 -16.41 -1.00 -11.03
CA PRO A 146 -15.46 -0.77 -12.11
C PRO A 146 -16.03 -1.29 -13.43
N LYS A 147 -15.81 -0.52 -14.50
CA LYS A 147 -16.18 -0.92 -15.88
C LYS A 147 -15.13 -1.88 -16.45
N HIS A 148 -15.54 -2.75 -17.37
CA HIS A 148 -14.63 -3.67 -18.09
C HIS A 148 -13.76 -4.54 -17.16
N TRP A 149 -14.32 -4.94 -16.01
CA TRP A 149 -13.60 -5.66 -14.97
C TRP A 149 -12.88 -6.92 -15.48
N SER A 150 -13.57 -7.75 -16.28
CA SER A 150 -12.99 -9.01 -16.76
C SER A 150 -11.68 -8.84 -17.54
N SER A 151 -11.59 -7.77 -18.34
CA SER A 151 -10.35 -7.46 -19.07
C SER A 151 -9.26 -6.93 -18.14
N PHE A 152 -9.65 -6.11 -17.17
CA PHE A 152 -8.71 -5.56 -16.21
C PHE A 152 -8.19 -6.62 -15.22
N GLU A 153 -9.01 -7.58 -14.83
CA GLU A 153 -8.58 -8.69 -13.98
C GLU A 153 -7.42 -9.50 -14.62
N VAL A 154 -7.43 -9.69 -15.93
CA VAL A 154 -6.32 -10.34 -16.65
C VAL A 154 -5.02 -9.53 -16.48
N VAL A 155 -5.10 -8.20 -16.59
CA VAL A 155 -3.95 -7.32 -16.37
C VAL A 155 -3.43 -7.46 -14.93
N LEU A 156 -4.32 -7.43 -13.94
CA LEU A 156 -3.94 -7.59 -12.53
C LEU A 156 -3.23 -8.93 -12.27
N ARG A 157 -3.75 -10.02 -12.81
CA ARG A 157 -3.13 -11.34 -12.66
C ARG A 157 -1.77 -11.42 -13.33
N SER A 158 -1.61 -10.80 -14.50
CA SER A 158 -0.33 -10.77 -15.22
C SER A 158 0.72 -9.85 -14.58
N SER A 159 0.30 -8.90 -13.73
CA SER A 159 1.22 -8.02 -13.01
C SER A 159 1.87 -8.67 -11.78
N LEU A 160 1.37 -9.83 -11.35
CA LEU A 160 1.96 -10.59 -10.25
C LEU A 160 3.10 -11.47 -10.79
N GLU A 161 4.31 -11.02 -10.59
CA GLU A 161 5.53 -11.73 -10.99
C GLU A 161 5.90 -12.87 -10.02
N ASN A 162 5.27 -12.90 -8.83
CA ASN A 162 5.64 -13.78 -7.75
C ASN A 162 4.60 -14.89 -7.53
N GLU A 163 4.99 -16.14 -7.85
CA GLU A 163 4.15 -17.34 -7.65
C GLU A 163 3.84 -17.64 -6.18
N LEU A 164 4.52 -16.98 -5.22
CA LEU A 164 4.28 -17.16 -3.79
C LEU A 164 3.03 -16.41 -3.29
N VAL A 165 2.48 -15.52 -4.11
CA VAL A 165 1.28 -14.74 -3.76
C VAL A 165 0.17 -15.02 -4.74
N THR A 166 -1.00 -15.40 -4.23
CA THR A 166 -2.20 -15.63 -5.02
C THR A 166 -3.14 -14.42 -4.94
N LEU A 167 -3.80 -14.13 -6.07
CA LEU A 167 -4.83 -13.10 -6.16
C LEU A 167 -6.19 -13.75 -6.37
N ASP A 168 -7.08 -13.57 -5.41
CA ASP A 168 -8.49 -13.94 -5.53
C ASP A 168 -9.35 -12.70 -5.75
N VAL A 169 -10.28 -12.77 -6.69
CA VAL A 169 -11.35 -11.79 -6.89
C VAL A 169 -12.61 -12.36 -6.30
N LEU A 170 -13.06 -11.79 -5.19
CA LEU A 170 -14.21 -12.32 -4.48
C LEU A 170 -15.52 -11.99 -5.20
N SER A 171 -16.42 -12.96 -5.21
CA SER A 171 -17.77 -12.78 -5.75
C SER A 171 -18.58 -11.84 -4.86
N ASP A 172 -19.45 -11.03 -5.48
CA ASP A 172 -20.28 -10.05 -4.77
C ASP A 172 -21.25 -10.72 -3.77
N ASN A 173 -21.57 -12.01 -3.93
CA ASN A 173 -22.44 -12.77 -3.01
C ASN A 173 -21.80 -13.04 -1.64
N VAL A 174 -20.47 -12.97 -1.51
CA VAL A 174 -19.79 -13.15 -0.21
C VAL A 174 -19.62 -11.85 0.58
N ARG A 175 -20.04 -10.71 0.02
CA ARG A 175 -19.86 -9.39 0.64
C ARG A 175 -20.48 -9.31 2.04
N SER A 176 -21.66 -9.91 2.26
CA SER A 176 -22.31 -9.94 3.58
C SER A 176 -21.47 -10.68 4.62
N ARG A 177 -20.79 -11.75 4.22
CA ARG A 177 -19.91 -12.52 5.12
C ARG A 177 -18.63 -11.76 5.43
N LEU A 178 -18.09 -11.00 4.48
CA LEU A 178 -16.95 -10.10 4.72
C LEU A 178 -17.34 -8.95 5.66
N ALA A 179 -18.54 -8.42 5.51
CA ALA A 179 -19.09 -7.43 6.44
C ALA A 179 -19.26 -8.00 7.87
N GLU A 180 -19.64 -9.27 8.00
CA GLU A 180 -19.66 -9.98 9.31
C GLU A 180 -18.24 -10.10 9.88
N ALA A 181 -17.25 -10.50 9.07
CA ALA A 181 -15.86 -10.58 9.50
C ALA A 181 -15.33 -9.22 9.98
N SER A 182 -15.66 -8.13 9.26
CA SER A 182 -15.33 -6.76 9.66
C SER A 182 -15.93 -6.40 11.03
N ARG A 183 -17.23 -6.66 11.21
CA ARG A 183 -17.92 -6.43 12.50
C ARG A 183 -17.38 -7.31 13.63
N LEU A 184 -17.01 -8.56 13.34
CA LEU A 184 -16.39 -9.45 14.32
C LEU A 184 -15.07 -8.88 14.81
N THR A 185 -14.22 -8.39 13.91
CA THR A 185 -12.95 -7.74 14.28
C THR A 185 -13.21 -6.55 15.21
N GLU A 186 -14.17 -5.67 14.87
CA GLU A 186 -14.53 -4.53 15.69
C GLU A 186 -15.05 -4.96 17.08
N ALA A 187 -15.89 -6.00 17.12
CA ALA A 187 -16.43 -6.52 18.37
C ALA A 187 -15.35 -7.11 19.28
N LEU A 188 -14.39 -7.85 18.72
CA LEU A 188 -13.27 -8.43 19.46
C LEU A 188 -12.29 -7.37 19.97
N ARG A 189 -12.17 -6.24 19.27
CA ARG A 189 -11.34 -5.08 19.66
C ARG A 189 -12.03 -4.08 20.58
N ARG A 190 -13.35 -4.23 20.81
CA ARG A 190 -14.18 -3.23 21.50
C ARG A 190 -13.61 -2.76 22.85
N TYR A 191 -13.02 -3.65 23.62
CA TYR A 191 -12.49 -3.38 24.96
C TYR A 191 -10.96 -3.40 25.01
N ASP A 192 -10.30 -3.33 23.87
CA ASP A 192 -8.83 -3.25 23.76
C ASP A 192 -8.39 -1.78 23.82
N ASP A 193 -8.20 -1.27 25.03
CA ASP A 193 -7.81 0.14 25.25
C ASP A 193 -6.46 0.50 24.61
N HIS A 194 -5.55 -0.47 24.47
CA HIS A 194 -4.26 -0.24 23.80
C HIS A 194 -4.44 -0.04 22.31
N TYR A 195 -5.27 -0.87 21.68
CA TYR A 195 -5.64 -0.74 20.30
C TYR A 195 -6.33 0.61 20.01
N HIS A 196 -7.31 1.01 20.83
CA HIS A 196 -8.01 2.27 20.62
C HIS A 196 -7.09 3.48 20.77
N ARG A 197 -6.24 3.51 21.81
CA ARG A 197 -5.24 4.58 21.98
C ARG A 197 -4.23 4.65 20.83
N GLU A 198 -3.80 3.51 20.32
CA GLU A 198 -2.91 3.45 19.14
C GLU A 198 -3.62 4.01 17.92
N LEU A 199 -4.89 3.62 17.69
CA LEU A 199 -5.67 4.11 16.57
C LEU A 199 -5.94 5.62 16.68
N ASP A 200 -6.32 6.12 17.86
CA ASP A 200 -6.51 7.55 18.13
C ASP A 200 -5.22 8.34 17.84
N TRP A 201 -4.08 7.81 18.28
CA TRP A 201 -2.78 8.47 18.06
C TRP A 201 -2.45 8.60 16.57
N TRP A 202 -2.67 7.53 15.78
CA TRP A 202 -2.38 7.52 14.34
C TRP A 202 -3.41 8.27 13.47
N THR A 203 -4.54 8.66 14.04
CA THR A 203 -5.60 9.44 13.37
C THR A 203 -5.81 10.82 13.97
N ALA A 204 -5.07 11.16 15.04
CA ALA A 204 -5.12 12.48 15.63
C ALA A 204 -4.76 13.56 14.58
N PRO A 205 -5.27 14.79 14.70
CA PRO A 205 -4.93 15.90 13.82
C PRO A 205 -3.49 16.35 14.07
N LEU A 206 -2.56 15.43 13.85
CA LEU A 206 -1.14 15.64 14.07
C LEU A 206 -0.57 16.58 13.03
N LYS A 207 0.26 17.50 13.50
CA LYS A 207 1.08 18.36 12.67
C LYS A 207 2.35 17.58 12.34
N GLY A 208 2.37 16.88 11.20
CA GLY A 208 3.59 16.15 10.88
C GLY A 208 3.45 15.24 9.66
N SER A 209 4.48 14.47 9.46
CA SER A 209 4.68 13.56 8.33
C SER A 209 4.15 12.14 8.57
N GLU A 210 3.42 11.92 9.65
CA GLU A 210 2.97 10.62 10.15
C GLU A 210 1.46 10.55 10.33
N GLY A 211 0.92 9.34 10.44
CA GLY A 211 -0.49 9.12 10.67
C GLY A 211 -1.38 9.37 9.45
N ILE A 212 -2.66 9.19 9.65
CA ILE A 212 -3.69 9.40 8.63
C ILE A 212 -4.29 10.79 8.85
N PRO A 213 -4.14 11.74 7.91
CA PRO A 213 -4.75 13.04 8.06
C PRO A 213 -6.28 12.94 8.06
N GLN A 214 -6.95 13.80 8.81
CA GLN A 214 -8.42 13.82 8.90
C GLN A 214 -9.09 13.98 7.54
N SER A 215 -8.46 14.71 6.60
CA SER A 215 -8.93 14.85 5.22
C SER A 215 -8.95 13.54 4.42
N ALA A 216 -8.18 12.53 4.85
CA ALA A 216 -8.14 11.21 4.23
C ALA A 216 -9.05 10.17 4.95
N LEU A 217 -9.72 10.57 6.03
CA LEU A 217 -10.76 9.79 6.70
C LEU A 217 -12.13 10.11 6.07
N VAL A 218 -13.04 9.17 6.16
CA VAL A 218 -14.42 9.34 5.69
C VAL A 218 -15.32 9.72 6.85
N SER A 219 -16.38 10.48 6.57
CA SER A 219 -17.41 10.78 7.53
C SER A 219 -18.11 9.50 8.04
N GLU A 220 -18.79 9.60 9.16
CA GLU A 220 -19.56 8.45 9.67
C GLU A 220 -20.63 7.99 8.68
N SER A 221 -21.27 8.94 7.97
CA SER A 221 -22.31 8.66 6.98
C SER A 221 -21.76 7.88 5.79
N ASP A 222 -20.60 8.24 5.28
CA ASP A 222 -19.92 7.52 4.18
C ASP A 222 -19.39 6.17 4.63
N GLY A 223 -18.83 6.12 5.83
CA GLY A 223 -18.35 4.88 6.43
C GLY A 223 -19.44 3.83 6.62
N ARG A 224 -20.70 4.23 6.88
CA ARG A 224 -21.85 3.31 6.98
C ARG A 224 -22.25 2.70 5.63
N ARG A 225 -21.86 3.32 4.50
CA ARG A 225 -22.13 2.82 3.15
C ARG A 225 -21.05 1.86 2.63
N VAL A 226 -19.98 1.67 3.41
CA VAL A 226 -18.87 0.77 3.09
C VAL A 226 -18.86 -0.41 4.05
N ASP A 227 -19.25 -1.58 3.56
CA ASP A 227 -19.42 -2.79 4.39
C ASP A 227 -18.11 -3.37 4.88
N VAL A 228 -17.05 -3.28 4.06
CA VAL A 228 -15.74 -3.87 4.29
C VAL A 228 -14.71 -2.76 4.45
N ASN A 229 -14.66 -2.19 5.66
CA ASN A 229 -13.75 -1.08 5.97
C ASN A 229 -13.44 -1.06 7.46
N ARG A 230 -12.23 -0.58 7.82
CA ARG A 230 -11.90 -0.23 9.20
C ARG A 230 -12.62 1.05 9.59
N ARG A 231 -13.24 1.06 10.75
CA ARG A 231 -13.76 2.28 11.37
C ARG A 231 -12.64 3.02 12.08
N PHE A 232 -12.44 4.26 11.68
CA PHE A 232 -11.52 5.18 12.34
C PHE A 232 -12.29 6.15 13.21
N PRO A 233 -11.66 6.66 14.29
CA PRO A 233 -12.20 7.81 15.00
C PRO A 233 -12.35 8.99 14.03
N THR A 234 -13.56 9.52 13.93
CA THR A 234 -13.88 10.65 13.05
C THR A 234 -14.39 11.81 13.89
N ASP A 235 -14.21 13.04 13.43
CA ASP A 235 -14.80 14.20 14.05
C ASP A 235 -16.33 14.15 13.89
N PRO A 236 -17.11 14.14 14.99
CA PRO A 236 -18.57 14.13 14.92
C PRO A 236 -19.16 15.36 14.19
N SER A 237 -18.42 16.44 14.10
CA SER A 237 -18.80 17.66 13.36
C SER A 237 -18.52 17.59 11.87
N ASP A 238 -17.92 16.51 11.37
CA ASP A 238 -17.64 16.33 9.95
C ASP A 238 -18.93 16.00 9.19
N GLU A 239 -19.57 17.03 8.66
CA GLU A 239 -20.79 16.93 7.85
C GLU A 239 -20.52 16.53 6.40
N ARG A 240 -19.27 16.27 6.00
CA ARG A 240 -18.98 15.80 4.65
C ARG A 240 -19.77 14.53 4.39
N SER A 241 -20.53 14.53 3.33
CA SER A 241 -21.26 13.35 2.87
C SER A 241 -21.20 13.32 1.35
N SER A 242 -20.70 12.25 0.80
CA SER A 242 -20.81 12.04 -0.63
C SER A 242 -22.28 11.71 -0.98
N ALA A 243 -22.80 12.36 -2.02
CA ALA A 243 -24.08 12.00 -2.61
C ALA A 243 -23.90 10.67 -3.35
N GLY A 244 -24.18 9.53 -2.71
CA GLY A 244 -23.87 8.29 -3.38
C GLY A 244 -24.60 7.06 -2.86
N THR A 245 -24.45 6.01 -3.65
CA THR A 245 -24.94 4.66 -3.40
C THR A 245 -24.03 3.91 -2.42
N TYR A 246 -24.47 2.75 -1.96
CA TYR A 246 -23.62 1.79 -1.25
C TYR A 246 -22.42 1.38 -2.07
N ASP A 247 -21.35 0.98 -1.40
CA ASP A 247 -20.10 0.55 -1.99
C ASP A 247 -20.29 -0.64 -2.95
N GLN A 248 -19.83 -0.48 -4.18
CA GLN A 248 -19.86 -1.48 -5.25
C GLN A 248 -18.44 -1.91 -5.68
N ALA A 249 -17.44 -1.66 -4.84
CA ALA A 249 -16.08 -2.07 -5.10
C ALA A 249 -15.98 -3.58 -5.40
N LYS A 250 -15.12 -3.98 -6.30
CA LYS A 250 -14.62 -5.35 -6.32
C LYS A 250 -13.66 -5.54 -5.15
N ILE A 251 -13.77 -6.69 -4.50
CA ILE A 251 -12.92 -7.05 -3.36
C ILE A 251 -11.93 -8.11 -3.82
N LEU A 252 -10.66 -7.76 -3.68
CA LEU A 252 -9.54 -8.63 -3.98
C LEU A 252 -8.95 -9.14 -2.68
N VAL A 253 -8.37 -10.34 -2.69
CA VAL A 253 -7.59 -10.89 -1.59
C VAL A 253 -6.24 -11.31 -2.12
N LEU A 254 -5.17 -10.83 -1.49
CA LEU A 254 -3.84 -11.38 -1.65
C LEU A 254 -3.58 -12.38 -0.54
N SER A 255 -3.21 -13.59 -0.92
CA SER A 255 -2.94 -14.69 0.00
C SER A 255 -1.59 -15.31 -0.29
N THR A 256 -1.00 -15.94 0.73
CA THR A 256 0.25 -16.69 0.65
C THR A 256 0.05 -18.12 1.15
N LEU A 257 1.01 -19.00 0.91
CA LEU A 257 0.94 -20.37 1.40
C LEU A 257 1.25 -20.51 2.90
N ARG A 258 2.01 -19.54 3.45
CA ARG A 258 2.44 -19.52 4.85
C ARG A 258 2.32 -18.11 5.38
N ASP A 259 2.57 -17.94 6.68
CA ASP A 259 2.56 -16.63 7.35
C ASP A 259 3.98 -16.26 7.83
N THR A 260 4.96 -16.45 6.95
CA THR A 260 6.36 -16.13 7.25
C THR A 260 6.68 -14.66 6.91
N ARG A 261 7.80 -14.16 7.41
CA ARG A 261 8.30 -12.82 7.06
C ARG A 261 8.58 -12.67 5.55
N VAL A 262 9.04 -13.74 4.90
CA VAL A 262 9.23 -13.79 3.44
C VAL A 262 7.90 -13.65 2.72
N ASP A 263 6.87 -14.36 3.17
CA ASP A 263 5.52 -14.27 2.59
C ASP A 263 4.95 -12.86 2.75
N ALA A 264 5.12 -12.23 3.91
CA ALA A 264 4.68 -10.87 4.17
C ALA A 264 5.38 -9.84 3.27
N LEU A 265 6.72 -9.97 3.08
CA LEU A 265 7.48 -9.09 2.20
C LEU A 265 7.04 -9.23 0.74
N ASN A 266 6.84 -10.45 0.26
CA ASN A 266 6.35 -10.73 -1.09
C ASN A 266 4.91 -10.25 -1.28
N CYS A 267 4.04 -10.44 -0.29
CA CYS A 267 2.68 -9.88 -0.32
C CYS A 267 2.69 -8.35 -0.44
N GLY A 268 3.61 -7.67 0.24
CA GLY A 268 3.78 -6.23 0.13
C GLY A 268 4.16 -5.77 -1.28
N GLN A 269 5.07 -6.48 -1.93
CA GLN A 269 5.43 -6.22 -3.34
C GLN A 269 4.24 -6.43 -4.27
N ALA A 270 3.51 -7.54 -4.11
CA ALA A 270 2.29 -7.83 -4.87
C ALA A 270 1.20 -6.78 -4.63
N LEU A 271 1.00 -6.35 -3.38
CA LEU A 271 0.08 -5.27 -3.04
C LEU A 271 0.41 -4.00 -3.82
N SER A 272 1.67 -3.58 -3.83
CA SER A 272 2.12 -2.41 -4.58
C SER A 272 1.83 -2.55 -6.07
N ALA A 273 2.19 -3.67 -6.68
CA ALA A 273 1.95 -3.92 -8.11
C ALA A 273 0.45 -3.77 -8.46
N ILE A 274 -0.45 -4.39 -7.69
CA ILE A 274 -1.91 -4.28 -7.89
C ILE A 274 -2.38 -2.83 -7.74
N LEU A 275 -1.92 -2.11 -6.73
CA LEU A 275 -2.33 -0.72 -6.50
C LEU A 275 -1.84 0.23 -7.59
N LEU A 276 -0.65 0.01 -8.12
CA LEU A 276 -0.11 0.80 -9.23
C LEU A 276 -0.88 0.53 -10.53
N GLU A 277 -1.19 -0.74 -10.86
CA GLU A 277 -2.02 -1.07 -12.01
C GLU A 277 -3.43 -0.46 -11.91
N CYS A 278 -4.07 -0.52 -10.73
CA CYS A 278 -5.35 0.18 -10.51
C CYS A 278 -5.22 1.68 -10.81
N THR A 279 -4.13 2.30 -10.36
CA THR A 279 -3.89 3.74 -10.56
C THR A 279 -3.63 4.07 -12.03
N VAL A 280 -2.87 3.25 -12.75
CA VAL A 280 -2.64 3.38 -14.21
C VAL A 280 -3.97 3.30 -14.96
N ALA A 281 -4.85 2.37 -14.56
CA ALA A 281 -6.18 2.19 -15.14
C ALA A 281 -7.20 3.27 -14.72
N GLY A 282 -6.82 4.24 -13.88
CA GLY A 282 -7.73 5.29 -13.38
C GLY A 282 -8.76 4.78 -12.37
N LEU A 283 -8.48 3.66 -11.69
CA LEU A 283 -9.33 3.10 -10.65
C LEU A 283 -8.84 3.53 -9.26
N ALA A 284 -9.79 3.83 -8.39
CA ALA A 284 -9.55 4.05 -6.97
C ALA A 284 -9.34 2.71 -6.24
N SER A 285 -8.51 2.74 -5.20
CA SER A 285 -8.21 1.55 -4.40
C SER A 285 -8.09 1.86 -2.91
N CYS A 286 -8.43 0.86 -2.09
CA CYS A 286 -8.29 0.92 -0.64
C CYS A 286 -7.81 -0.43 -0.10
N PRO A 287 -6.55 -0.55 0.34
CA PRO A 287 -6.09 -1.71 1.11
C PRO A 287 -6.83 -1.80 2.45
N VAL A 288 -7.24 -3.00 2.82
CA VAL A 288 -7.99 -3.30 4.04
C VAL A 288 -7.33 -4.48 4.76
N THR A 289 -6.78 -4.26 5.94
CA THR A 289 -6.05 -5.27 6.70
C THR A 289 -6.72 -5.68 8.00
N HIS A 290 -7.61 -4.86 8.56
CA HIS A 290 -8.20 -5.12 9.89
C HIS A 290 -8.86 -6.50 10.02
N ILE A 291 -9.44 -7.05 8.94
CA ILE A 291 -10.06 -8.37 8.94
C ILE A 291 -9.00 -9.49 9.03
N THR A 292 -7.78 -9.23 8.58
CA THR A 292 -6.67 -10.20 8.60
C THR A 292 -5.78 -10.09 9.83
N GLU A 293 -6.04 -9.15 10.74
CA GLU A 293 -5.28 -8.97 11.99
C GLU A 293 -5.60 -10.03 13.05
N LEU A 294 -6.84 -10.51 13.08
CA LEU A 294 -7.30 -11.51 14.04
C LEU A 294 -7.63 -12.82 13.32
N GLU A 295 -7.19 -13.94 13.88
CA GLU A 295 -7.36 -15.26 13.29
C GLU A 295 -8.84 -15.57 13.01
N ALA A 296 -9.73 -15.29 13.97
CA ALA A 296 -11.16 -15.57 13.83
C ALA A 296 -11.83 -14.88 12.63
N SER A 297 -11.48 -13.62 12.32
CA SER A 297 -11.99 -12.92 11.15
C SER A 297 -11.25 -13.29 9.87
N ARG A 298 -9.95 -13.60 9.98
CA ARG A 298 -9.11 -14.05 8.87
C ARG A 298 -9.54 -15.40 8.32
N ASP A 299 -9.99 -16.31 9.19
CA ASP A 299 -10.52 -17.61 8.81
C ASP A 299 -11.79 -17.49 7.95
N ILE A 300 -12.66 -16.54 8.26
CA ILE A 300 -13.85 -16.26 7.43
C ILE A 300 -13.43 -15.83 6.00
N VAL A 301 -12.36 -15.06 5.86
CA VAL A 301 -11.84 -14.67 4.54
C VAL A 301 -11.25 -15.88 3.81
N ARG A 302 -10.55 -16.75 4.53
CA ARG A 302 -9.92 -17.97 3.97
C ARG A 302 -10.95 -18.87 3.28
N ASP A 303 -12.15 -18.99 3.79
CA ASP A 303 -13.23 -19.79 3.20
C ASP A 303 -13.60 -19.36 1.77
N PHE A 304 -13.22 -18.16 1.35
CA PHE A 304 -13.54 -17.60 0.04
C PHE A 304 -12.33 -17.51 -0.91
N THR A 305 -11.16 -17.97 -0.47
CA THR A 305 -9.94 -18.00 -1.29
C THR A 305 -9.81 -19.31 -2.05
N SER A 306 -9.03 -19.33 -3.13
CA SER A 306 -8.91 -20.44 -4.08
C SER A 306 -8.19 -21.68 -3.53
N GLY A 307 -7.69 -21.65 -2.30
CA GLY A 307 -6.98 -22.78 -1.71
C GLY A 307 -7.23 -22.93 -0.20
N PRO A 308 -7.52 -24.15 0.27
CA PRO A 308 -7.78 -24.40 1.70
C PRO A 308 -6.57 -24.10 2.60
N ALA A 309 -5.37 -24.07 2.02
CA ALA A 309 -4.13 -23.72 2.72
C ALA A 309 -3.76 -22.22 2.54
N ALA A 310 -4.56 -21.44 1.83
CA ALA A 310 -4.28 -20.03 1.61
C ALA A 310 -4.35 -19.25 2.92
N VAL A 311 -3.37 -18.39 3.13
CA VAL A 311 -3.32 -17.46 4.26
C VAL A 311 -3.62 -16.05 3.75
N PRO A 312 -4.85 -15.53 3.94
CA PRO A 312 -5.19 -14.16 3.52
C PRO A 312 -4.30 -13.13 4.22
N GLN A 313 -3.63 -12.27 3.45
CA GLN A 313 -2.69 -11.27 3.96
C GLN A 313 -3.31 -9.87 3.97
N VAL A 314 -3.96 -9.49 2.87
CA VAL A 314 -4.57 -8.18 2.71
C VAL A 314 -5.74 -8.26 1.73
N LEU A 315 -6.81 -7.51 2.02
CA LEU A 315 -7.90 -7.27 1.10
C LEU A 315 -7.70 -5.92 0.40
N ILE A 316 -8.22 -5.79 -0.81
CA ILE A 316 -8.17 -4.53 -1.56
C ILE A 316 -9.55 -4.27 -2.13
N ARG A 317 -10.14 -3.13 -1.82
CA ARG A 317 -11.34 -2.62 -2.50
C ARG A 317 -10.89 -1.86 -3.74
N VAL A 318 -11.50 -2.13 -4.90
CA VAL A 318 -11.17 -1.49 -6.18
C VAL A 318 -12.45 -1.06 -6.89
N GLY A 319 -12.50 0.18 -7.35
CA GLY A 319 -13.69 0.70 -8.04
C GLY A 319 -13.46 2.07 -8.65
N ILE A 320 -14.55 2.70 -9.04
CA ILE A 320 -14.55 4.05 -9.60
C ILE A 320 -14.89 5.04 -8.48
N GLU A 321 -14.06 6.04 -8.32
CA GLU A 321 -14.28 7.16 -7.38
C GLU A 321 -15.56 7.93 -7.75
N PRO A 322 -16.37 8.39 -6.78
CA PRO A 322 -17.48 9.31 -7.03
C PRO A 322 -17.03 10.60 -7.73
N GLU A 323 -17.89 11.17 -8.61
CA GLU A 323 -17.51 12.30 -9.48
C GLU A 323 -17.43 13.66 -8.77
N ASP A 324 -18.09 13.80 -7.62
CA ASP A 324 -18.32 15.09 -6.97
C ASP A 324 -17.39 15.38 -5.77
N GLU A 325 -16.24 14.72 -5.68
CA GLU A 325 -15.47 14.76 -4.45
C GLU A 325 -14.16 15.55 -4.51
N PHE A 326 -13.88 16.16 -3.35
CA PHE A 326 -12.61 16.81 -3.05
C PHE A 326 -11.45 15.83 -3.26
N VAL A 327 -10.56 16.16 -4.17
CA VAL A 327 -9.27 15.49 -4.25
C VAL A 327 -8.55 15.72 -2.92
N SER A 328 -8.48 14.67 -2.10
CA SER A 328 -7.76 14.74 -0.83
C SER A 328 -6.30 15.09 -1.09
N GLU A 329 -5.75 15.97 -0.26
CA GLU A 329 -4.32 16.29 -0.32
C GLU A 329 -3.48 15.01 -0.18
N PRO A 330 -2.28 14.99 -0.80
CA PRO A 330 -1.37 13.88 -0.64
C PRO A 330 -1.06 13.65 0.83
N THR A 331 -1.23 12.41 1.29
CA THR A 331 -0.79 12.02 2.65
C THR A 331 0.69 12.35 2.84
N PRO A 332 1.07 13.06 3.91
CA PRO A 332 2.45 13.46 4.15
C PRO A 332 3.37 12.24 4.33
N ARG A 333 4.66 12.46 4.09
CA ARG A 333 5.70 11.45 4.28
C ARG A 333 6.81 11.99 5.16
N ARG A 334 7.52 11.09 5.84
CA ARG A 334 8.71 11.42 6.65
C ARG A 334 9.77 12.09 5.77
N PRO A 335 10.53 13.04 6.33
CA PRO A 335 11.70 13.58 5.65
C PRO A 335 12.66 12.46 5.24
N LEU A 336 13.28 12.59 4.08
CA LEU A 336 14.19 11.57 3.56
C LEU A 336 15.37 11.32 4.51
N SER A 337 15.86 12.37 5.21
CA SER A 337 16.89 12.29 6.24
C SER A 337 16.57 11.34 7.40
N ASP A 338 15.27 11.08 7.65
CA ASP A 338 14.83 10.21 8.75
C ASP A 338 14.71 8.74 8.33
N VAL A 339 14.73 8.48 7.01
CA VAL A 339 14.50 7.14 6.45
C VAL A 339 15.67 6.62 5.62
N LEU A 340 16.58 7.47 5.16
CA LEU A 340 17.74 7.12 4.34
C LEU A 340 19.06 7.49 5.02
N GLU A 341 19.88 6.48 5.26
CA GLU A 341 21.29 6.61 5.67
C GLU A 341 22.18 6.39 4.44
N ILE A 342 23.10 7.30 4.18
CA ILE A 342 24.10 7.16 3.09
C ILE A 342 25.44 6.79 3.73
N ARG A 343 25.96 5.61 3.38
CA ARG A 343 27.29 5.14 3.80
C ARG A 343 28.31 5.45 2.71
N ARG A 344 29.40 6.08 3.14
CA ARG A 344 30.53 6.43 2.27
C ARG A 344 31.55 5.31 2.24
#